data_6ccec074a1434b6a08b6a83f09792f03
#
_entry.id   6ccec074a1434b6a08b6a83f09792f03
#
_cell.length_a   1.000
_cell.length_b   1.000
_cell.length_c   1.000
_cell.angle_alpha   90.00
_cell.angle_beta   90.00
_cell.angle_gamma   90.00
#
_symmetry.space_group_name_H-M   'P 1'
#
loop_
_entity.id
_entity.type
_entity.pdbx_description
1 polymer ?
#
loop_
_entity_poly.entity_id
_entity_poly.type
_entity_poly.pdbx_seq_one_letter_code
_entity_poly.pdbx_strand_id
1 'polypeptide(L)'
;DFVRERCGVERISLIGYSWGTVISGLFVTTYPGLVDRLVLAAPVYNSRNEPWLKVVTDPDDVGRFNPALGAYRLVSESDTIKRWNSQIGPADPSEWRDPAMLDALVADFMGTDPEAEGLDPPAVRVPNGVLRDVFEIFNERPLYAAAEVTLPTLVIRGADDPESTDPDARGLYDALGASEKRYVVIGNGSHFLFGERHGWQLFDEIERFLLPSR
;
A
#
# COMPACT_ATOMS: atom_id res chain seq x y z
N ASP A 1 -7.44 -17.37 11.28
CA ASP A 1 -8.27 -18.57 11.51
C ASP A 1 -9.60 -18.50 10.77
N PHE A 2 -10.44 -17.49 10.96
CA PHE A 2 -11.77 -17.40 10.35
C PHE A 2 -11.82 -17.75 8.85
N VAL A 3 -10.95 -17.16 8.01
CA VAL A 3 -10.92 -17.43 6.55
C VAL A 3 -10.55 -18.88 6.28
N ARG A 4 -9.54 -19.42 6.97
CA ARG A 4 -9.08 -20.80 6.81
C ARG A 4 -10.18 -21.81 7.19
N GLU A 5 -10.81 -21.60 8.32
CA GLU A 5 -11.93 -22.42 8.79
C GLU A 5 -13.13 -22.37 7.83
N ARG A 6 -13.50 -21.15 7.39
CA ARG A 6 -14.64 -20.98 6.47
C ARG A 6 -14.40 -21.60 5.09
N CYS A 7 -13.14 -21.58 4.60
CA CYS A 7 -12.78 -22.14 3.29
C CYS A 7 -12.34 -23.61 3.37
N GLY A 8 -12.14 -24.15 4.56
CA GLY A 8 -11.67 -25.53 4.76
C GLY A 8 -10.23 -25.74 4.26
N VAL A 9 -9.36 -24.72 4.38
CA VAL A 9 -7.98 -24.75 3.90
C VAL A 9 -6.98 -24.57 5.05
N GLU A 10 -5.82 -25.17 4.93
CA GLU A 10 -4.75 -25.02 5.92
C GLU A 10 -3.96 -23.73 5.74
N ARG A 11 -3.77 -23.28 4.49
CA ARG A 11 -3.03 -22.07 4.11
C ARG A 11 -3.85 -21.23 3.15
N ILE A 12 -3.55 -19.93 3.14
CA ILE A 12 -4.19 -18.95 2.25
C ILE A 12 -3.12 -18.23 1.44
N SER A 13 -3.49 -17.74 0.28
CA SER A 13 -2.71 -16.72 -0.41
C SER A 13 -3.03 -15.34 0.18
N LEU A 14 -2.03 -14.49 0.36
CA LEU A 14 -2.18 -13.19 0.99
C LEU A 14 -1.78 -12.07 0.03
N ILE A 15 -2.61 -11.05 -0.09
CA ILE A 15 -2.32 -9.85 -0.87
C ILE A 15 -2.29 -8.66 0.07
N GLY A 16 -1.16 -7.95 0.13
CA GLY A 16 -1.04 -6.65 0.78
C GLY A 16 -0.90 -5.54 -0.26
N TYR A 17 -1.54 -4.39 -0.02
CA TYR A 17 -1.43 -3.20 -0.85
C TYR A 17 -0.95 -2.03 0.01
N SER A 18 0.06 -1.26 -0.48
CA SER A 18 0.58 -0.11 0.24
C SER A 18 1.02 -0.46 1.66
N TRP A 19 0.54 0.23 2.69
CA TRP A 19 0.77 -0.13 4.09
C TRP A 19 0.31 -1.57 4.44
N GLY A 20 -0.68 -2.11 3.72
CA GLY A 20 -1.06 -3.52 3.86
C GLY A 20 0.08 -4.50 3.55
N THR A 21 1.11 -4.09 2.80
CA THR A 21 2.32 -4.90 2.56
C THR A 21 3.15 -5.06 3.83
N VAL A 22 3.19 -4.04 4.68
CA VAL A 22 3.86 -4.07 5.99
C VAL A 22 3.16 -5.05 6.90
N ILE A 23 1.83 -4.98 6.98
CA ILE A 23 1.01 -5.90 7.78
C ILE A 23 1.18 -7.33 7.29
N SER A 24 1.19 -7.53 5.96
CA SER A 24 1.39 -8.85 5.36
C SER A 24 2.78 -9.40 5.63
N GLY A 25 3.82 -8.57 5.54
CA GLY A 25 5.20 -8.94 5.88
C GLY A 25 5.34 -9.35 7.35
N LEU A 26 4.81 -8.53 8.27
CA LEU A 26 4.76 -8.86 9.69
C LEU A 26 3.98 -10.16 9.96
N PHE A 27 2.86 -10.36 9.27
CA PHE A 27 2.05 -11.57 9.44
C PHE A 27 2.82 -12.82 9.02
N VAL A 28 3.44 -12.83 7.84
CA VAL A 28 4.13 -14.04 7.34
C VAL A 28 5.41 -14.35 8.09
N THR A 29 6.11 -13.36 8.63
CA THR A 29 7.29 -13.57 9.48
C THR A 29 6.89 -14.06 10.86
N THR A 30 5.71 -13.66 11.37
CA THR A 30 5.18 -14.13 12.66
C THR A 30 4.53 -15.52 12.55
N TYR A 31 3.85 -15.80 11.41
CA TYR A 31 3.08 -17.03 11.19
C TYR A 31 3.43 -17.72 9.85
N PRO A 32 4.68 -18.19 9.67
CA PRO A 32 5.18 -18.62 8.35
C PRO A 32 4.45 -19.84 7.77
N GLY A 33 3.71 -20.60 8.59
CA GLY A 33 2.97 -21.77 8.14
C GLY A 33 1.56 -21.52 7.61
N LEU A 34 1.05 -20.28 7.70
CA LEU A 34 -0.36 -19.98 7.39
C LEU A 34 -0.59 -19.43 5.97
N VAL A 35 0.47 -19.04 5.28
CA VAL A 35 0.42 -18.46 3.93
C VAL A 35 1.22 -19.33 2.96
N ASP A 36 0.69 -19.53 1.78
CA ASP A 36 1.35 -20.29 0.70
C ASP A 36 1.97 -19.39 -0.37
N ARG A 37 1.35 -18.24 -0.68
CA ARG A 37 1.84 -17.24 -1.63
C ARG A 37 1.58 -15.84 -1.10
N LEU A 38 2.52 -14.93 -1.32
CA LEU A 38 2.44 -13.54 -0.88
C LEU A 38 2.52 -12.60 -2.08
N VAL A 39 1.60 -11.64 -2.14
CA VAL A 39 1.66 -10.51 -3.07
C VAL A 39 1.86 -9.24 -2.28
N LEU A 40 2.90 -8.49 -2.62
CA LEU A 40 3.22 -7.18 -2.07
C LEU A 40 3.05 -6.14 -3.18
N ALA A 41 1.86 -5.55 -3.25
CA ALA A 41 1.47 -4.57 -4.25
C ALA A 41 1.68 -3.14 -3.75
N ALA A 42 2.35 -2.30 -4.55
CA ALA A 42 2.74 -0.94 -4.18
C ALA A 42 3.42 -0.89 -2.78
N PRO A 43 4.46 -1.73 -2.53
CA PRO A 43 5.01 -1.89 -1.19
C PRO A 43 5.74 -0.65 -0.70
N VAL A 44 5.74 -0.47 0.62
CA VAL A 44 6.60 0.43 1.37
C VAL A 44 7.39 -0.41 2.39
N TYR A 45 8.73 -0.24 2.44
CA TYR A 45 9.55 -1.16 3.22
C TYR A 45 10.72 -0.50 3.97
N ASN A 46 11.69 0.06 3.25
CA ASN A 46 12.96 0.48 3.87
C ASN A 46 13.75 1.46 2.98
N SER A 47 13.10 2.48 2.46
CA SER A 47 13.79 3.48 1.63
C SER A 47 13.37 4.89 1.98
N ARG A 48 14.34 5.80 2.05
CA ARG A 48 14.10 7.18 2.39
C ARG A 48 13.15 7.86 1.40
N ASN A 49 12.11 8.50 1.92
CA ASN A 49 11.12 9.24 1.14
C ASN A 49 10.95 10.65 1.74
N GLU A 50 11.70 11.62 1.21
CA GLU A 50 11.75 13.00 1.74
C GLU A 50 10.39 13.72 1.73
N PRO A 51 9.53 13.61 0.68
CA PRO A 51 8.20 14.20 0.71
C PRO A 51 7.36 13.73 1.91
N TRP A 52 7.39 12.45 2.21
CA TRP A 52 6.66 11.88 3.35
C TRP A 52 7.30 12.24 4.67
N LEU A 53 8.64 12.22 4.77
CA LEU A 53 9.34 12.60 5.99
C LEU A 53 9.05 14.03 6.41
N LYS A 54 8.89 14.97 5.47
CA LYS A 54 8.47 16.36 5.77
C LYS A 54 7.11 16.45 6.44
N VAL A 55 6.21 15.50 6.20
CA VAL A 55 4.87 15.46 6.78
C VAL A 55 4.88 14.84 8.17
N VAL A 56 5.63 13.74 8.33
CA VAL A 56 5.52 12.88 9.53
C VAL A 56 6.57 13.17 10.61
N THR A 57 7.61 13.95 10.27
CA THR A 57 8.70 14.30 11.19
C THR A 57 8.36 15.56 11.99
N ASP A 58 8.74 15.56 13.26
CA ASP A 58 8.68 16.74 14.11
C ASP A 58 9.59 17.85 13.54
N PRO A 59 9.06 19.06 13.30
CA PRO A 59 9.86 20.17 12.76
C PRO A 59 11.01 20.62 13.68
N ASP A 60 10.87 20.37 14.99
CA ASP A 60 11.86 20.76 16.01
C ASP A 60 12.85 19.64 16.35
N ASP A 61 12.55 18.40 15.94
CA ASP A 61 13.38 17.22 16.19
C ASP A 61 13.24 16.18 15.07
N VAL A 62 14.19 16.18 14.14
CA VAL A 62 14.18 15.30 12.96
C VAL A 62 14.26 13.80 13.30
N GLY A 63 14.65 13.44 14.52
CA GLY A 63 14.67 12.07 15.01
C GLY A 63 13.33 11.58 15.55
N ARG A 64 12.31 12.44 15.62
CA ARG A 64 11.04 12.17 16.28
C ARG A 64 9.85 12.25 15.31
N PHE A 65 8.90 11.34 15.50
CA PHE A 65 7.58 11.44 14.85
C PHE A 65 6.85 12.69 15.37
N ASN A 66 6.21 13.41 14.47
CA ASN A 66 5.53 14.67 14.79
C ASN A 66 4.33 14.44 15.73
N PRO A 67 4.42 14.87 17.01
CA PRO A 67 3.35 14.68 17.98
C PRO A 67 2.09 15.51 17.66
N ALA A 68 2.22 16.59 16.87
CA ALA A 68 1.11 17.44 16.49
C ALA A 68 0.12 16.76 15.54
N LEU A 69 0.51 15.65 14.91
CA LEU A 69 -0.40 14.87 14.06
C LEU A 69 -1.55 14.21 14.85
N GLY A 70 -1.38 13.99 16.15
CA GLY A 70 -2.41 13.41 16.99
C GLY A 70 -2.76 11.96 16.65
N ALA A 71 -3.90 11.49 17.14
CA ALA A 71 -4.34 10.10 16.98
C ALA A 71 -4.97 9.81 15.61
N TYR A 72 -5.57 10.80 14.98
CA TYR A 72 -6.21 10.68 13.66
C TYR A 72 -6.12 12.02 12.89
N ARG A 73 -6.37 11.95 11.60
CA ARG A 73 -6.55 13.10 10.70
C ARG A 73 -7.90 13.05 10.02
N LEU A 74 -8.41 14.19 9.64
CA LEU A 74 -9.60 14.29 8.81
C LEU A 74 -9.20 14.29 7.34
N VAL A 75 -9.87 13.44 6.55
CA VAL A 75 -9.65 13.31 5.11
C VAL A 75 -10.99 13.49 4.41
N SER A 76 -11.13 14.59 3.70
CA SER A 76 -12.33 14.90 2.91
C SER A 76 -12.28 14.23 1.53
N GLU A 77 -13.42 14.26 0.83
CA GLU A 77 -13.49 13.93 -0.59
C GLU A 77 -12.46 14.71 -1.41
N SER A 78 -12.38 16.03 -1.22
CA SER A 78 -11.44 16.87 -1.96
C SER A 78 -9.96 16.51 -1.70
N ASP A 79 -9.63 16.04 -0.51
CA ASP A 79 -8.26 15.59 -0.18
C ASP A 79 -7.93 14.31 -0.91
N THR A 80 -8.87 13.36 -0.98
CA THR A 80 -8.72 12.10 -1.73
C THR A 80 -8.51 12.37 -3.22
N ILE A 81 -9.34 13.24 -3.81
CA ILE A 81 -9.22 13.63 -5.22
C ILE A 81 -7.88 14.30 -5.50
N LYS A 82 -7.48 15.28 -4.67
CA LYS A 82 -6.21 16.00 -4.79
C LYS A 82 -5.01 15.05 -4.69
N ARG A 83 -5.04 14.11 -3.74
CA ARG A 83 -3.96 13.13 -3.57
C ARG A 83 -3.79 12.28 -4.82
N TRP A 84 -4.86 11.73 -5.37
CA TRP A 84 -4.77 10.93 -6.60
C TRP A 84 -4.28 11.79 -7.79
N ASN A 85 -4.87 12.96 -8.01
CA ASN A 85 -4.47 13.85 -9.10
C ASN A 85 -3.00 14.27 -9.01
N SER A 86 -2.46 14.47 -7.82
CA SER A 86 -1.06 14.86 -7.63
C SER A 86 -0.06 13.78 -8.07
N GLN A 87 -0.49 12.54 -8.18
CA GLN A 87 0.35 11.40 -8.59
C GLN A 87 0.29 11.14 -10.11
N ILE A 88 -0.72 11.64 -10.78
CA ILE A 88 -0.87 11.52 -12.25
C ILE A 88 0.02 12.55 -13.00
N GLY A 89 0.52 13.56 -12.31
CA GLY A 89 1.34 14.60 -12.90
C GLY A 89 0.56 15.54 -13.82
N PRO A 90 1.18 16.07 -14.89
CA PRO A 90 0.55 17.05 -15.78
C PRO A 90 -0.44 16.43 -16.78
N ALA A 91 -0.61 15.12 -16.81
CA ALA A 91 -1.55 14.43 -17.68
C ALA A 91 -3.00 14.74 -17.28
N ASP A 92 -3.92 14.64 -18.25
CA ASP A 92 -5.35 14.69 -17.94
C ASP A 92 -5.72 13.47 -17.10
N PRO A 93 -6.29 13.64 -15.89
CA PRO A 93 -6.69 12.52 -15.05
C PRO A 93 -7.63 11.52 -15.75
N SER A 94 -8.44 11.95 -16.73
CA SER A 94 -9.33 11.08 -17.48
C SER A 94 -8.60 10.11 -18.42
N GLU A 95 -7.36 10.39 -18.78
CA GLU A 95 -6.50 9.47 -19.53
C GLU A 95 -6.00 8.32 -18.65
N TRP A 96 -5.87 8.55 -17.34
CA TRP A 96 -5.37 7.58 -16.37
C TRP A 96 -6.47 6.74 -15.73
N ARG A 97 -7.62 7.35 -15.42
CA ARG A 97 -8.73 6.67 -14.76
C ARG A 97 -10.08 7.01 -15.35
N ASP A 98 -11.04 6.14 -15.12
CA ASP A 98 -12.44 6.44 -15.39
C ASP A 98 -12.98 7.37 -14.28
N PRO A 99 -13.67 8.47 -14.63
CA PRO A 99 -14.34 9.32 -13.63
C PRO A 99 -15.26 8.54 -12.68
N ALA A 100 -16.01 7.56 -13.20
CA ALA A 100 -16.89 6.73 -12.39
C ALA A 100 -16.13 5.88 -11.35
N MET A 101 -14.88 5.50 -11.63
CA MET A 101 -14.02 4.80 -10.67
C MET A 101 -13.62 5.73 -9.52
N LEU A 102 -13.32 7.00 -9.83
CA LEU A 102 -13.03 7.99 -8.79
C LEU A 102 -14.24 8.22 -7.89
N ASP A 103 -15.42 8.42 -8.49
CA ASP A 103 -16.67 8.67 -7.75
C ASP A 103 -16.99 7.47 -6.82
N ALA A 104 -16.85 6.25 -7.33
CA ALA A 104 -17.06 5.04 -6.54
C ALA A 104 -16.07 4.91 -5.37
N LEU A 105 -14.77 5.12 -5.63
CA LEU A 105 -13.75 5.06 -4.59
C LEU A 105 -13.99 6.11 -3.49
N VAL A 106 -14.33 7.33 -3.88
CA VAL A 106 -14.62 8.41 -2.93
C VAL A 106 -15.86 8.07 -2.11
N ALA A 107 -16.94 7.62 -2.74
CA ALA A 107 -18.17 7.23 -2.04
C ALA A 107 -17.92 6.09 -1.05
N ASP A 108 -17.20 5.04 -1.46
CA ASP A 108 -16.84 3.92 -0.58
C ASP A 108 -15.97 4.39 0.58
N PHE A 109 -14.96 5.24 0.32
CA PHE A 109 -14.10 5.77 1.36
C PHE A 109 -14.89 6.62 2.37
N MET A 110 -15.73 7.54 1.91
CA MET A 110 -16.58 8.37 2.79
C MET A 110 -17.55 7.50 3.60
N GLY A 111 -18.07 6.43 3.03
CA GLY A 111 -18.95 5.47 3.70
C GLY A 111 -18.28 4.64 4.80
N THR A 112 -16.95 4.66 4.93
CA THR A 112 -16.23 3.91 6.00
C THR A 112 -16.36 4.55 7.38
N ASP A 113 -16.68 5.84 7.49
CA ASP A 113 -16.95 6.52 8.76
C ASP A 113 -18.40 6.96 8.83
N PRO A 114 -19.26 6.30 9.65
CA PRO A 114 -20.68 6.63 9.75
C PRO A 114 -20.97 8.07 10.22
N GLU A 115 -19.97 8.74 10.81
CA GLU A 115 -20.11 10.10 11.31
C GLU A 115 -19.50 11.16 10.36
N ALA A 116 -18.94 10.71 9.20
CA ALA A 116 -18.25 11.60 8.26
C ALA A 116 -19.13 12.76 7.79
N GLU A 117 -20.40 12.49 7.51
CA GLU A 117 -21.38 13.50 7.06
C GLU A 117 -21.76 14.53 8.12
N GLY A 118 -21.51 14.24 9.39
CA GLY A 118 -21.75 15.18 10.50
C GLY A 118 -20.67 16.24 10.67
N LEU A 119 -19.58 16.16 9.91
CA LEU A 119 -18.50 17.13 9.92
C LEU A 119 -18.71 18.19 8.83
N ASP A 120 -18.11 19.37 9.00
CA ASP A 120 -18.15 20.48 8.02
C ASP A 120 -16.70 20.94 7.70
N PRO A 121 -16.16 20.66 6.51
CA PRO A 121 -16.75 19.78 5.47
C PRO A 121 -16.80 18.31 5.90
N PRO A 122 -17.65 17.49 5.25
CA PRO A 122 -17.67 16.05 5.48
C PRO A 122 -16.28 15.42 5.31
N ALA A 123 -15.87 14.57 6.28
CA ALA A 123 -14.53 13.99 6.28
C ALA A 123 -14.48 12.70 7.10
N VAL A 124 -13.64 11.75 6.67
CA VAL A 124 -13.36 10.51 7.36
C VAL A 124 -12.26 10.71 8.39
N ARG A 125 -12.43 10.16 9.59
CA ARG A 125 -11.39 10.11 10.63
C ARG A 125 -10.45 8.95 10.38
N VAL A 126 -9.30 9.24 9.79
CA VAL A 126 -8.28 8.25 9.45
C VAL A 126 -7.25 8.14 10.56
N PRO A 127 -7.08 6.97 11.20
CA PRO A 127 -6.08 6.77 12.26
C PRO A 127 -4.65 7.06 11.78
N ASN A 128 -3.86 7.73 12.63
CA ASN A 128 -2.47 8.12 12.33
C ASN A 128 -1.42 7.08 12.74
N GLY A 129 -1.83 5.91 13.22
CA GLY A 129 -0.89 4.79 13.45
C GLY A 129 -0.08 4.44 12.20
N VAL A 130 -0.73 4.45 11.02
CA VAL A 130 -0.04 4.28 9.72
C VAL A 130 1.08 5.29 9.52
N LEU A 131 0.87 6.55 9.88
CA LEU A 131 1.90 7.59 9.72
C LEU A 131 3.11 7.36 10.64
N ARG A 132 2.89 6.73 11.79
CA ARG A 132 3.98 6.33 12.69
C ARG A 132 4.84 5.23 12.06
N ASP A 133 4.22 4.23 11.45
CA ASP A 133 4.91 3.18 10.72
C ASP A 133 5.67 3.74 9.52
N VAL A 134 5.05 4.64 8.76
CA VAL A 134 5.66 5.36 7.63
C VAL A 134 6.88 6.16 8.07
N PHE A 135 6.84 6.81 9.24
CA PHE A 135 8.00 7.50 9.80
C PHE A 135 9.18 6.56 10.04
N GLU A 136 8.94 5.37 10.58
CA GLU A 136 9.99 4.37 10.79
C GLU A 136 10.55 3.88 9.45
N ILE A 137 9.67 3.45 8.55
CA ILE A 137 10.02 2.87 7.24
C ILE A 137 10.84 3.86 6.41
N PHE A 138 10.39 5.11 6.29
CA PHE A 138 11.07 6.11 5.45
C PHE A 138 12.31 6.72 6.13
N ASN A 139 12.56 6.38 7.40
CA ASN A 139 13.84 6.55 8.08
C ASN A 139 14.73 5.29 8.01
N GLU A 140 14.47 4.40 7.05
CA GLU A 140 15.25 3.18 6.81
C GLU A 140 15.26 2.22 8.01
N ARG A 141 14.15 2.19 8.76
CA ARG A 141 13.90 1.28 9.89
C ARG A 141 12.72 0.36 9.56
N PRO A 142 12.95 -0.76 8.86
CA PRO A 142 11.89 -1.66 8.44
C PRO A 142 11.23 -2.33 9.64
N LEU A 143 9.92 -2.58 9.54
CA LEU A 143 9.12 -3.16 10.62
C LEU A 143 9.15 -4.69 10.65
N TYR A 144 9.70 -5.32 9.62
CA TYR A 144 9.93 -6.77 9.56
C TYR A 144 11.20 -7.07 8.77
N ALA A 145 11.74 -8.27 8.96
CA ALA A 145 12.93 -8.72 8.23
C ALA A 145 12.51 -9.42 6.94
N ALA A 146 12.68 -8.77 5.77
CA ALA A 146 12.32 -9.36 4.48
C ALA A 146 13.07 -10.69 4.20
N ALA A 147 14.27 -10.87 4.74
CA ALA A 147 15.03 -12.13 4.64
C ALA A 147 14.31 -13.33 5.27
N GLU A 148 13.38 -13.12 6.21
CA GLU A 148 12.57 -14.17 6.83
C GLU A 148 11.33 -14.54 5.99
N VAL A 149 11.00 -13.75 4.97
CA VAL A 149 9.92 -14.05 4.02
C VAL A 149 10.46 -15.04 2.99
N THR A 150 10.23 -16.32 3.19
CA THR A 150 10.81 -17.42 2.38
C THR A 150 9.81 -18.09 1.43
N LEU A 151 8.53 -17.74 1.52
CA LEU A 151 7.48 -18.27 0.65
C LEU A 151 7.47 -17.57 -0.72
N PRO A 152 6.88 -18.19 -1.77
CA PRO A 152 6.74 -17.57 -3.08
C PRO A 152 6.14 -16.17 -2.97
N THR A 153 6.84 -15.14 -3.51
CA THR A 153 6.46 -13.74 -3.34
C THR A 153 6.50 -12.97 -4.66
N LEU A 154 5.41 -12.23 -4.94
CA LEU A 154 5.33 -11.24 -6.01
C LEU A 154 5.45 -9.83 -5.39
N VAL A 155 6.41 -9.05 -5.87
CA VAL A 155 6.50 -7.61 -5.63
C VAL A 155 6.05 -6.89 -6.89
N ILE A 156 5.03 -6.03 -6.81
CA ILE A 156 4.46 -5.36 -7.98
C ILE A 156 4.11 -3.90 -7.65
N ARG A 157 4.42 -2.98 -8.56
CA ARG A 157 4.16 -1.55 -8.38
C ARG A 157 3.85 -0.83 -9.70
N GLY A 158 3.27 0.36 -9.60
CA GLY A 158 3.19 1.31 -10.69
C GLY A 158 4.54 2.01 -10.95
N ALA A 159 4.85 2.31 -12.20
CA ALA A 159 6.10 2.98 -12.57
C ALA A 159 6.20 4.40 -11.99
N ASP A 160 5.06 5.08 -11.89
CA ASP A 160 4.94 6.47 -11.47
C ASP A 160 4.49 6.62 -10.01
N ASP A 161 4.55 5.54 -9.23
CA ASP A 161 4.18 5.53 -7.82
C ASP A 161 5.21 6.30 -6.96
N PRO A 162 4.84 7.46 -6.36
CA PRO A 162 5.75 8.26 -5.55
C PRO A 162 5.88 7.76 -4.11
N GLU A 163 5.04 6.82 -3.69
CA GLU A 163 5.04 6.25 -2.35
C GLU A 163 5.83 4.94 -2.31
N SER A 164 5.51 4.02 -3.23
CA SER A 164 6.27 2.79 -3.48
C SER A 164 7.32 3.06 -4.57
N THR A 165 8.40 3.70 -4.19
CA THR A 165 9.47 4.08 -5.14
C THR A 165 10.23 2.86 -5.67
N ASP A 166 10.88 2.99 -6.85
CA ASP A 166 11.68 1.89 -7.39
C ASP A 166 12.80 1.44 -6.44
N PRO A 167 13.57 2.34 -5.80
CA PRO A 167 14.57 1.93 -4.82
C PRO A 167 13.98 1.13 -3.65
N ASP A 168 12.80 1.51 -3.16
CA ASP A 168 12.17 0.83 -2.03
C ASP A 168 11.65 -0.56 -2.40
N ALA A 169 10.86 -0.65 -3.46
CA ALA A 169 10.29 -1.92 -3.91
C ALA A 169 11.37 -2.91 -4.40
N ARG A 170 12.41 -2.40 -5.07
CA ARG A 170 13.55 -3.23 -5.51
C ARG A 170 14.40 -3.67 -4.32
N GLY A 171 14.67 -2.77 -3.36
CA GLY A 171 15.38 -3.10 -2.12
C GLY A 171 14.64 -4.18 -1.33
N LEU A 172 13.30 -4.09 -1.24
CA LEU A 172 12.47 -5.15 -0.66
C LEU A 172 12.64 -6.46 -1.42
N TYR A 173 12.47 -6.44 -2.76
CA TYR A 173 12.62 -7.64 -3.59
C TYR A 173 13.98 -8.31 -3.41
N ASP A 174 15.06 -7.54 -3.40
CA ASP A 174 16.42 -8.06 -3.24
C ASP A 174 16.62 -8.69 -1.86
N ALA A 175 16.04 -8.08 -0.82
CA ALA A 175 16.13 -8.53 0.57
C ALA A 175 15.27 -9.77 0.90
N LEU A 176 14.25 -10.11 0.09
CA LEU A 176 13.41 -11.28 0.32
C LEU A 176 14.21 -12.58 0.34
N GLY A 177 13.99 -13.40 1.37
CA GLY A 177 14.58 -14.75 1.51
C GLY A 177 13.94 -15.81 0.60
N ALA A 178 12.89 -15.47 -0.13
CA ALA A 178 12.17 -16.36 -1.04
C ALA A 178 13.05 -16.81 -2.22
N SER A 179 13.08 -18.11 -2.50
CA SER A 179 13.73 -18.66 -3.70
C SER A 179 12.90 -18.46 -4.98
N GLU A 180 11.56 -18.46 -4.85
CA GLU A 180 10.62 -18.10 -5.92
C GLU A 180 10.13 -16.67 -5.66
N LYS A 181 10.64 -15.71 -6.41
CA LYS A 181 10.20 -14.31 -6.31
C LYS A 181 10.16 -13.64 -7.67
N ARG A 182 9.17 -12.73 -7.83
CA ARG A 182 8.99 -11.93 -9.05
C ARG A 182 8.95 -10.46 -8.69
N TYR A 183 9.49 -9.62 -9.59
CA TYR A 183 9.38 -8.16 -9.53
C TYR A 183 8.73 -7.65 -10.81
N VAL A 184 7.62 -6.92 -10.67
CA VAL A 184 6.85 -6.39 -11.81
C VAL A 184 6.64 -4.90 -11.63
N VAL A 185 6.86 -4.13 -12.71
CA VAL A 185 6.59 -2.70 -12.79
C VAL A 185 5.60 -2.47 -13.92
N ILE A 186 4.49 -1.81 -13.63
CA ILE A 186 3.44 -1.48 -14.59
C ILE A 186 3.56 -0.02 -15.00
N GLY A 187 3.76 0.22 -16.30
CA GLY A 187 3.84 1.57 -16.86
C GLY A 187 2.54 2.36 -16.71
N ASN A 188 2.65 3.68 -16.60
CA ASN A 188 1.52 4.59 -16.40
C ASN A 188 0.63 4.17 -15.22
N GLY A 189 1.23 3.83 -14.10
CA GLY A 189 0.55 3.46 -12.88
C GLY A 189 1.07 4.25 -11.68
N SER A 190 0.18 4.92 -10.96
CA SER A 190 0.47 5.61 -9.70
C SER A 190 0.27 4.68 -8.49
N HIS A 191 0.29 5.26 -7.29
CA HIS A 191 -0.09 4.54 -6.07
C HIS A 191 -1.56 4.08 -6.05
N PHE A 192 -2.37 4.58 -6.96
CA PHE A 192 -3.78 4.20 -7.16
C PHE A 192 -3.98 3.26 -8.36
N LEU A 193 -2.92 2.57 -8.81
CA LEU A 193 -2.93 1.69 -9.98
C LEU A 193 -4.15 0.74 -10.03
N PHE A 194 -4.62 0.26 -8.88
CA PHE A 194 -5.79 -0.63 -8.81
C PHE A 194 -7.08 -0.02 -9.37
N GLY A 195 -7.20 1.32 -9.37
CA GLY A 195 -8.35 2.07 -9.91
C GLY A 195 -8.04 2.78 -11.23
N GLU A 196 -6.86 2.60 -11.80
CA GLU A 196 -6.43 3.24 -13.04
C GLU A 196 -6.66 2.35 -14.26
N ARG A 197 -6.62 2.95 -15.46
CA ARG A 197 -6.89 2.23 -16.72
C ARG A 197 -5.95 1.05 -16.95
N HIS A 198 -4.73 1.12 -16.42
CA HIS A 198 -3.74 0.03 -16.48
C HIS A 198 -3.85 -0.96 -15.32
N GLY A 199 -4.77 -0.74 -14.40
CA GLY A 199 -5.00 -1.62 -13.25
C GLY A 199 -5.32 -3.06 -13.61
N TRP A 200 -5.89 -3.32 -14.79
CA TRP A 200 -6.11 -4.68 -15.26
C TRP A 200 -4.82 -5.50 -15.34
N GLN A 201 -3.67 -4.87 -15.66
CA GLN A 201 -2.37 -5.54 -15.68
C GLN A 201 -1.93 -5.98 -14.27
N LEU A 202 -2.24 -5.16 -13.24
CA LEU A 202 -2.00 -5.53 -11.86
C LEU A 202 -2.75 -6.80 -11.48
N PHE A 203 -4.05 -6.86 -11.79
CA PHE A 203 -4.88 -8.02 -11.47
C PHE A 203 -4.47 -9.26 -12.27
N ASP A 204 -4.12 -9.11 -13.54
CA ASP A 204 -3.63 -10.17 -14.41
C ASP A 204 -2.33 -10.81 -13.87
N GLU A 205 -1.36 -9.99 -13.45
CA GLU A 205 -0.10 -10.48 -12.88
C GLU A 205 -0.30 -11.15 -11.52
N ILE A 206 -1.20 -10.62 -10.68
CA ILE A 206 -1.57 -11.24 -9.42
C ILE A 206 -2.25 -12.59 -9.67
N GLU A 207 -3.22 -12.66 -10.59
CA GLU A 207 -3.91 -13.90 -10.91
C GLU A 207 -2.95 -14.97 -11.43
N ARG A 208 -2.08 -14.63 -12.39
CA ARG A 208 -1.06 -15.55 -12.90
C ARG A 208 -0.08 -16.04 -11.86
N PHE A 209 0.21 -15.20 -10.86
CA PHE A 209 1.08 -15.60 -9.77
C PHE A 209 0.38 -16.51 -8.78
N LEU A 210 -0.87 -16.23 -8.44
CA LEU A 210 -1.64 -17.01 -7.46
C LEU A 210 -2.19 -18.31 -8.03
N LEU A 211 -2.55 -18.31 -9.34
CA LEU A 211 -3.08 -19.47 -10.05
C LEU A 211 -2.04 -19.96 -11.08
N PRO A 212 -0.99 -20.70 -10.67
CA PRO A 212 -0.01 -21.22 -11.61
C PRO A 212 -0.69 -22.08 -12.66
N SER A 213 -0.30 -21.90 -13.92
CA SER A 213 -0.83 -22.65 -15.07
C SER A 213 -0.85 -24.14 -14.78
N ARG A 214 -2.01 -24.73 -15.00
CA ARG A 214 -2.18 -26.20 -14.94
C ARG A 214 -1.33 -26.90 -15.98
#